data_873a6326f215d568d2037f367f0c8417
#
_entry.id   873a6326f215d568d2037f367f0c8417
#
_cell.length_a   1.000
_cell.length_b   1.000
_cell.length_c   1.000
_cell.angle_alpha   90.00
_cell.angle_beta   90.00
_cell.angle_gamma   90.00
#
_symmetry.space_group_name_H-M   'P 1'
#
loop_
_entity.id
_entity.type
_entity.pdbx_description
1 polymer ?
#
loop_
_entity_poly.entity_id
_entity_poly.type
_entity_poly.pdbx_seq_one_letter_code
_entity_poly.pdbx_strand_id
1 'polypeptide(L)'
;MIGYVTLGTNDLARATKFYDALLSIQGAKRGWETEKFISWTTGPKSPSLLVIKPADGKAATIGNGVMVALAAASKEQVGQIHAKALALGGKDEGPVGPRGEGFYAGYFRDLDGNKLCAFFAG
;
A
#
# COMPACT_ATOMS: atom_id res chain seq x y z
N MET A 1 -8.03 3.34 16.10
CA MET A 1 -8.94 4.35 15.53
C MET A 1 -9.37 3.98 14.11
N ILE A 2 -8.46 3.86 13.17
CA ILE A 2 -8.79 3.49 11.79
C ILE A 2 -9.01 1.98 11.69
N GLY A 3 -10.19 1.56 11.19
CA GLY A 3 -10.50 0.15 10.95
C GLY A 3 -9.93 -0.36 9.64
N TYR A 4 -10.19 0.36 8.54
CA TYR A 4 -9.63 0.03 7.24
C TYR A 4 -9.62 1.28 6.34
N VAL A 5 -8.81 1.21 5.29
CA VAL A 5 -8.79 2.22 4.22
C VAL A 5 -8.99 1.52 2.88
N THR A 6 -9.53 2.23 1.90
CA THR A 6 -9.71 1.69 0.55
C THR A 6 -8.91 2.49 -0.47
N LEU A 7 -8.31 1.77 -1.42
CA LEU A 7 -7.67 2.34 -2.60
C LEU A 7 -8.41 1.81 -3.84
N GLY A 8 -8.72 2.70 -4.77
CA GLY A 8 -9.43 2.32 -5.98
C GLY A 8 -8.53 1.62 -6.99
N THR A 9 -9.13 0.69 -7.75
CA THR A 9 -8.43 0.02 -8.85
C THR A 9 -9.31 -0.11 -10.08
N ASN A 10 -8.69 -0.10 -11.24
CA ASN A 10 -9.34 -0.39 -12.51
C ASN A 10 -9.08 -1.82 -12.98
N ASP A 11 -8.30 -2.58 -12.21
CA ASP A 11 -7.97 -3.98 -12.51
C ASP A 11 -7.70 -4.70 -11.19
N LEU A 12 -8.75 -5.29 -10.62
CA LEU A 12 -8.66 -5.93 -9.30
C LEU A 12 -7.68 -7.10 -9.29
N ALA A 13 -7.66 -7.92 -10.36
CA ALA A 13 -6.74 -9.05 -10.43
C ALA A 13 -5.28 -8.59 -10.41
N ARG A 14 -4.95 -7.55 -11.17
CA ARG A 14 -3.62 -6.97 -11.22
C ARG A 14 -3.22 -6.36 -9.87
N ALA A 15 -4.13 -5.59 -9.28
CA ALA A 15 -3.89 -4.97 -7.97
C ALA A 15 -3.69 -6.03 -6.89
N THR A 16 -4.47 -7.11 -6.93
CA THR A 16 -4.36 -8.20 -5.96
C THR A 16 -2.97 -8.84 -6.00
N LYS A 17 -2.44 -9.11 -7.17
CA LYS A 17 -1.07 -9.65 -7.29
C LYS A 17 -0.02 -8.70 -6.74
N PHE A 18 -0.17 -7.42 -7.02
CA PHE A 18 0.74 -6.38 -6.52
C PHE A 18 0.75 -6.37 -4.98
N TYR A 19 -0.42 -6.29 -4.36
CA TYR A 19 -0.51 -6.18 -2.90
C TYR A 19 -0.23 -7.49 -2.17
N ASP A 20 -0.56 -8.65 -2.76
CA ASP A 20 -0.14 -9.94 -2.18
C ASP A 20 1.37 -9.98 -2.00
N ALA A 21 2.12 -9.62 -3.05
CA ALA A 21 3.56 -9.65 -3.01
C ALA A 21 4.15 -8.56 -2.12
N LEU A 22 3.64 -7.32 -2.25
CA LEU A 22 4.16 -6.19 -1.50
C LEU A 22 3.95 -6.35 0.01
N LEU A 23 2.72 -6.65 0.40
CA LEU A 23 2.35 -6.70 1.81
C LEU A 23 2.81 -7.96 2.52
N SER A 24 3.21 -9.00 1.77
CA SER A 24 3.82 -10.20 2.34
C SER A 24 5.12 -9.87 3.11
N ILE A 25 5.81 -8.81 2.73
CA ILE A 25 7.02 -8.35 3.41
C ILE A 25 6.74 -8.06 4.89
N GLN A 26 5.55 -7.52 5.17
CA GLN A 26 5.12 -7.21 6.53
C GLN A 26 4.32 -8.34 7.19
N GLY A 27 4.22 -9.50 6.53
CA GLY A 27 3.45 -10.63 7.02
C GLY A 27 1.95 -10.48 6.89
N ALA A 28 1.47 -9.50 6.11
CA ALA A 28 0.05 -9.32 5.91
C ALA A 28 -0.52 -10.44 5.04
N LYS A 29 -1.76 -10.82 5.34
CA LYS A 29 -2.50 -11.86 4.61
C LYS A 29 -3.85 -11.32 4.21
N ARG A 30 -4.45 -11.93 3.19
CA ARG A 30 -5.81 -11.58 2.79
C ARG A 30 -6.78 -11.86 3.93
N GLY A 31 -7.71 -10.92 4.12
CA GLY A 31 -8.86 -11.11 4.99
C GLY A 31 -10.11 -11.34 4.16
N TRP A 32 -10.81 -10.27 3.81
CA TRP A 32 -12.01 -10.35 2.97
C TRP A 32 -11.64 -10.48 1.50
N GLU A 33 -12.40 -11.33 0.79
CA GLU A 33 -12.24 -11.52 -0.65
C GLU A 33 -13.62 -11.55 -1.28
N THR A 34 -13.89 -10.60 -2.15
CA THR A 34 -15.13 -10.54 -2.93
C THR A 34 -14.80 -10.21 -4.39
N GLU A 35 -15.81 -10.20 -5.25
CA GLU A 35 -15.64 -9.80 -6.65
C GLU A 35 -15.29 -8.31 -6.79
N LYS A 36 -15.54 -7.51 -5.76
CA LYS A 36 -15.37 -6.06 -5.79
C LYS A 36 -14.15 -5.57 -5.06
N PHE A 37 -13.71 -6.32 -4.05
CA PHE A 37 -12.56 -5.89 -3.24
C PHE A 37 -11.83 -7.04 -2.58
N ILE A 38 -10.58 -6.78 -2.24
CA ILE A 38 -9.72 -7.69 -1.47
C ILE A 38 -9.12 -6.87 -0.33
N SER A 39 -9.01 -7.46 0.85
CA SER A 39 -8.35 -6.83 1.99
C SER A 39 -7.12 -7.59 2.43
N TRP A 40 -6.20 -6.86 3.05
CA TRP A 40 -5.01 -7.42 3.70
C TRP A 40 -4.86 -6.83 5.09
N THR A 41 -4.43 -7.66 6.03
CA THR A 41 -4.15 -7.23 7.40
C THR A 41 -3.02 -8.07 8.00
N THR A 42 -2.33 -7.50 8.97
CA THR A 42 -1.29 -8.20 9.72
C THR A 42 -1.84 -8.92 10.95
N GLY A 43 -3.08 -8.68 11.32
CA GLY A 43 -3.70 -9.34 12.46
C GLY A 43 -5.09 -8.80 12.79
N PRO A 44 -5.82 -9.49 13.69
CA PRO A 44 -7.22 -9.16 13.98
C PRO A 44 -7.43 -7.80 14.66
N LYS A 45 -6.39 -7.25 15.27
CA LYS A 45 -6.44 -5.94 15.93
C LYS A 45 -5.74 -4.84 15.10
N SER A 46 -5.26 -5.18 13.92
CA SER A 46 -4.61 -4.23 13.03
C SER A 46 -5.60 -3.71 12.00
N PRO A 47 -5.41 -2.49 11.51
CA PRO A 47 -6.23 -2.00 10.40
C PRO A 47 -5.99 -2.81 9.13
N SER A 48 -6.97 -2.79 8.23
CA SER A 48 -6.88 -3.45 6.94
C SER A 48 -6.65 -2.44 5.82
N LEU A 49 -5.92 -2.86 4.82
CA LEU A 49 -5.84 -2.15 3.55
C LEU A 49 -6.69 -2.90 2.54
N LEU A 50 -7.60 -2.20 1.88
CA LEU A 50 -8.46 -2.77 0.85
C LEU A 50 -8.15 -2.15 -0.50
N VAL A 51 -8.22 -2.97 -1.54
CA VAL A 51 -8.26 -2.48 -2.91
C VAL A 51 -9.64 -2.80 -3.48
N ILE A 52 -10.28 -1.81 -4.07
CA ILE A 52 -11.70 -1.91 -4.42
C ILE A 52 -12.00 -1.34 -5.80
N LYS A 53 -12.92 -1.99 -6.51
CA LYS A 53 -13.59 -1.37 -7.66
C LYS A 53 -14.51 -0.29 -7.11
N PRO A 54 -14.46 0.95 -7.64
CA PRO A 54 -15.30 2.03 -7.10
C PRO A 54 -16.78 1.65 -7.02
N ALA A 55 -17.42 2.02 -5.91
CA ALA A 55 -18.80 1.64 -5.61
C ALA A 55 -19.80 2.16 -6.64
N ASP A 56 -19.50 3.27 -7.31
CA ASP A 56 -20.37 3.87 -8.31
C ASP A 56 -20.23 3.22 -9.71
N GLY A 57 -19.38 2.23 -9.85
CA GLY A 57 -19.12 1.53 -11.11
C GLY A 57 -18.30 2.30 -12.12
N LYS A 58 -17.85 3.50 -11.78
CA LYS A 58 -17.02 4.32 -12.67
C LYS A 58 -15.54 3.96 -12.48
N ALA A 59 -14.70 4.45 -13.39
CA ALA A 59 -13.27 4.24 -13.31
C ALA A 59 -12.70 4.81 -12.00
N ALA A 60 -11.74 4.11 -11.42
CA ALA A 60 -11.00 4.60 -10.26
C ALA A 60 -10.12 5.76 -10.69
N THR A 61 -10.03 6.77 -9.84
CA THR A 61 -9.14 7.91 -10.00
C THR A 61 -8.31 8.09 -8.74
N ILE A 62 -7.19 8.79 -8.86
CA ILE A 62 -6.34 9.09 -7.70
C ILE A 62 -6.82 10.36 -7.02
N GLY A 63 -6.75 10.37 -5.68
CA GLY A 63 -7.03 11.55 -4.89
C GLY A 63 -5.79 12.40 -4.71
N ASN A 64 -5.84 13.65 -5.10
CA ASN A 64 -4.74 14.57 -4.87
C ASN A 64 -4.64 14.88 -3.37
N GLY A 65 -3.49 14.56 -2.78
CA GLY A 65 -3.29 14.70 -1.33
C GLY A 65 -3.57 13.43 -0.52
N VAL A 66 -4.12 12.38 -1.15
CA VAL A 66 -4.35 11.10 -0.48
C VAL A 66 -3.09 10.25 -0.55
N MET A 67 -2.70 9.66 0.57
CA MET A 67 -1.57 8.74 0.65
C MET A 67 -1.80 7.76 1.80
N VAL A 68 -1.44 6.51 1.58
CA VAL A 68 -1.42 5.49 2.64
C VAL A 68 0.02 5.23 3.04
N ALA A 69 0.31 5.34 4.33
CA ALA A 69 1.64 5.12 4.87
C ALA A 69 1.70 3.78 5.59
N LEU A 70 2.62 2.93 5.16
CA LEU A 70 2.84 1.60 5.73
C LEU A 70 3.95 1.69 6.77
N ALA A 71 3.61 1.41 8.03
CA ALA A 71 4.57 1.44 9.12
C ALA A 71 5.47 0.21 9.07
N ALA A 72 6.73 0.40 8.75
CA ALA A 72 7.72 -0.67 8.68
C ALA A 72 8.35 -0.93 10.05
N ALA A 73 8.87 -2.13 10.24
CA ALA A 73 9.53 -2.53 11.48
C ALA A 73 10.95 -2.00 11.62
N SER A 74 11.56 -1.58 10.52
CA SER A 74 12.95 -1.12 10.49
C SER A 74 13.21 -0.29 9.23
N LYS A 75 14.35 0.39 9.20
CA LYS A 75 14.81 1.09 7.99
C LYS A 75 15.04 0.13 6.83
N GLU A 76 15.57 -1.06 7.12
CA GLU A 76 15.80 -2.11 6.13
C GLU A 76 14.48 -2.54 5.49
N GLN A 77 13.43 -2.68 6.29
CA GLN A 77 12.11 -3.04 5.76
C GLN A 77 11.50 -1.95 4.89
N VAL A 78 11.74 -0.68 5.22
CA VAL A 78 11.36 0.43 4.33
C VAL A 78 11.96 0.24 2.94
N GLY A 79 13.26 -0.06 2.89
CA GLY A 79 13.96 -0.32 1.64
C GLY A 79 13.40 -1.52 0.88
N GLN A 80 13.08 -2.60 1.59
CA GLN A 80 12.51 -3.82 1.00
C GLN A 80 11.14 -3.54 0.37
N ILE A 81 10.28 -2.83 1.07
CA ILE A 81 8.93 -2.49 0.58
C ILE A 81 9.04 -1.60 -0.66
N HIS A 82 9.83 -0.53 -0.59
CA HIS A 82 10.00 0.39 -1.70
C HIS A 82 10.57 -0.32 -2.94
N ALA A 83 11.63 -1.09 -2.77
CA ALA A 83 12.24 -1.83 -3.88
C ALA A 83 11.26 -2.85 -4.49
N LYS A 84 10.47 -3.52 -3.65
CA LYS A 84 9.47 -4.49 -4.13
C LYS A 84 8.38 -3.81 -4.94
N ALA A 85 7.90 -2.66 -4.47
CA ALA A 85 6.89 -1.88 -5.20
C ALA A 85 7.38 -1.53 -6.60
N LEU A 86 8.62 -1.07 -6.73
CA LEU A 86 9.19 -0.73 -8.03
C LEU A 86 9.41 -1.97 -8.90
N ALA A 87 9.87 -3.07 -8.31
CA ALA A 87 10.04 -4.34 -9.03
C ALA A 87 8.73 -4.89 -9.58
N LEU A 88 7.63 -4.62 -8.90
CA LEU A 88 6.28 -5.04 -9.33
C LEU A 88 5.64 -4.09 -10.35
N GLY A 89 6.36 -3.06 -10.77
CA GLY A 89 5.89 -2.11 -11.77
C GLY A 89 5.35 -0.80 -11.20
N GLY A 90 5.43 -0.61 -9.90
CA GLY A 90 5.09 0.65 -9.25
C GLY A 90 6.06 1.76 -9.64
N LYS A 91 5.66 2.99 -9.39
CA LYS A 91 6.43 4.16 -9.78
C LYS A 91 7.08 4.82 -8.56
N ASP A 92 8.34 5.21 -8.69
CA ASP A 92 9.05 5.94 -7.65
C ASP A 92 8.46 7.35 -7.50
N GLU A 93 8.16 7.75 -6.27
CA GLU A 93 7.71 9.10 -5.91
C GLU A 93 8.64 9.75 -4.88
N GLY A 94 9.71 9.07 -4.49
CA GLY A 94 10.70 9.58 -3.57
C GLY A 94 11.59 8.46 -3.06
N PRO A 95 12.92 8.52 -3.32
CA PRO A 95 13.82 7.43 -2.93
C PRO A 95 13.88 7.27 -1.41
N VAL A 96 14.26 6.07 -0.99
CA VAL A 96 14.40 5.73 0.42
C VAL A 96 15.48 6.58 1.06
N GLY A 97 15.17 7.15 2.22
CA GLY A 97 16.12 7.95 2.98
C GLY A 97 15.46 8.70 4.13
N PRO A 98 16.25 9.41 4.92
CA PRO A 98 15.71 10.20 6.02
C PRO A 98 14.86 11.37 5.51
N ARG A 99 13.81 11.68 6.25
CA ARG A 99 12.91 12.81 6.01
C ARG A 99 12.78 13.59 7.32
N GLY A 100 13.82 14.32 7.66
CA GLY A 100 13.91 14.96 8.95
C GLY A 100 14.40 13.98 10.02
N GLU A 101 14.46 14.46 11.26
CA GLU A 101 14.96 13.70 12.38
C GLU A 101 13.95 12.64 12.83
N GLY A 102 14.40 11.39 12.96
CA GLY A 102 13.57 10.30 13.45
C GLY A 102 12.50 9.81 12.48
N PHE A 103 12.59 10.19 11.21
CA PHE A 103 11.65 9.72 10.20
C PHE A 103 12.39 9.30 8.94
N TYR A 104 12.19 8.05 8.54
CA TYR A 104 12.86 7.43 7.39
C TYR A 104 11.78 6.84 6.48
N ALA A 105 11.79 7.18 5.20
CA ALA A 105 10.69 6.79 4.32
C ALA A 105 11.11 6.64 2.86
N GLY A 106 10.28 5.94 2.11
CA GLY A 106 10.33 5.89 0.65
C GLY A 106 8.92 5.96 0.10
N TYR A 107 8.72 6.66 -1.00
CA TYR A 107 7.40 6.94 -1.58
C TYR A 107 7.27 6.30 -2.95
N PHE A 108 6.08 5.80 -3.25
CA PHE A 108 5.83 5.13 -4.53
C PHE A 108 4.35 5.22 -4.91
N ARG A 109 4.08 4.90 -6.18
CA ARG A 109 2.71 4.72 -6.69
C ARG A 109 2.46 3.25 -6.98
N ASP A 110 1.25 2.79 -6.70
CA ASP A 110 0.84 1.46 -7.14
C ASP A 110 0.50 1.48 -8.64
N LEU A 111 0.00 0.35 -9.18
CA LEU A 111 -0.27 0.21 -10.61
C LEU A 111 -1.46 1.05 -11.10
N ASP A 112 -2.29 1.52 -10.18
CA ASP A 112 -3.41 2.41 -10.47
C ASP A 112 -3.07 3.88 -10.22
N GLY A 113 -1.86 4.17 -9.74
CA GLY A 113 -1.41 5.51 -9.45
C GLY A 113 -1.68 5.99 -8.02
N ASN A 114 -2.21 5.14 -7.16
CA ASN A 114 -2.40 5.49 -5.75
C ASN A 114 -1.05 5.70 -5.08
N LYS A 115 -0.94 6.76 -4.27
CA LYS A 115 0.30 7.05 -3.57
C LYS A 115 0.37 6.33 -2.24
N LEU A 116 1.51 5.69 -1.99
CA LEU A 116 1.83 5.08 -0.71
C LEU A 116 3.23 5.48 -0.29
N CYS A 117 3.52 5.28 0.98
CA CYS A 117 4.90 5.28 1.44
C CYS A 117 5.12 4.11 2.40
N ALA A 118 6.37 3.70 2.54
CA ALA A 118 6.82 2.89 3.63
C ALA A 118 7.66 3.79 4.53
N PHE A 119 7.46 3.72 5.84
CA PHE A 119 8.18 4.57 6.76
C PHE A 119 8.58 3.84 8.03
N PHE A 120 9.61 4.34 8.68
CA PHE A 120 10.02 3.93 10.01
C PHE A 120 10.29 5.17 10.84
N ALA A 121 9.61 5.27 11.96
CA ALA A 121 9.78 6.36 12.92
C ALA A 121 10.47 5.81 14.17
N GLY A 122 11.69 6.31 14.42
CA GLY A 122 12.44 5.80 15.56
C GLY A 122 13.94 6.01 15.54
#